data_93f83a29db56081c7728364e65efebc8
#
_entry.id   93f83a29db56081c7728364e65efebc8
#
_cell.length_a   1.000
_cell.length_b   1.000
_cell.length_c   1.000
_cell.angle_alpha   90.00
_cell.angle_beta   90.00
_cell.angle_gamma   90.00
#
_symmetry.space_group_name_H-M   'P 1'
#
loop_
_entity.id
_entity.type
_entity.pdbx_description
1 polymer ?
#
loop_
_entity_poly.entity_id
_entity_poly.type
_entity_poly.pdbx_seq_one_letter_code
_entity_poly.pdbx_strand_id
1 'polypeptide(L)'
;MNSDRFESSYHGTPPWDIGRPQPAIVRLAETGRITGSVLDVGCGTGENVLYLAERGFVAMGIDGAPTAIRKARAKAKKRRLTVRFEIADALDLSLEPQFDTVIDSGLFHVFSDEERPRFRDSLGGVVRPGGTYFLMCFSEREPGDWGPRRVTQAEIRSVFHTGWRVNSIEPSAFETNIGDAQAWIASISRLE
;
A
#
# COMPACT_ATOMS: atom_id res chain seq x y z
N MET A 1 -0.24 -12.19 -9.60
CA MET A 1 -1.60 -11.80 -9.12
C MET A 1 -2.56 -11.76 -10.31
N ASN A 2 -3.78 -12.27 -10.17
CA ASN A 2 -4.74 -12.19 -11.28
C ASN A 2 -5.21 -10.73 -11.42
N SER A 3 -4.57 -9.96 -12.31
CA SER A 3 -4.86 -8.54 -12.57
C SER A 3 -6.34 -8.28 -12.89
N ASP A 4 -7.02 -9.27 -13.47
CA ASP A 4 -8.42 -9.17 -13.89
C ASP A 4 -9.38 -9.03 -12.70
N ARG A 5 -9.00 -9.54 -11.52
CA ARG A 5 -9.84 -9.47 -10.31
C ARG A 5 -10.12 -8.04 -9.85
N PHE A 6 -9.13 -7.16 -9.95
CA PHE A 6 -9.26 -5.75 -9.52
C PHE A 6 -9.59 -4.82 -10.68
N GLU A 7 -9.20 -5.15 -11.91
CA GLU A 7 -9.46 -4.33 -13.09
C GLU A 7 -10.97 -4.02 -13.26
N SER A 8 -11.82 -5.04 -13.12
CA SER A 8 -13.27 -4.86 -13.22
C SER A 8 -13.86 -3.90 -12.19
N SER A 9 -13.29 -3.85 -10.98
CA SER A 9 -13.74 -2.96 -9.91
C SER A 9 -13.54 -1.49 -10.28
N TYR A 10 -12.51 -1.19 -11.06
CA TYR A 10 -12.20 0.18 -11.51
C TYR A 10 -13.02 0.66 -12.72
N HIS A 11 -13.92 -0.16 -13.27
CA HIS A 11 -14.93 0.33 -14.21
C HIS A 11 -15.96 1.24 -13.51
N GLY A 12 -16.11 1.10 -12.18
CA GLY A 12 -16.84 1.98 -11.30
C GLY A 12 -15.92 2.71 -10.32
N THR A 13 -16.47 2.97 -9.12
CA THR A 13 -15.74 3.47 -7.95
C THR A 13 -15.77 2.38 -6.88
N PRO A 14 -14.69 1.64 -6.69
CA PRO A 14 -14.66 0.59 -5.67
C PRO A 14 -14.70 1.19 -4.26
N PRO A 15 -15.14 0.42 -3.23
CA PRO A 15 -15.30 0.94 -1.87
C PRO A 15 -14.04 1.58 -1.28
N TRP A 16 -12.87 1.11 -1.65
CA TRP A 16 -11.58 1.64 -1.16
C TRP A 16 -11.10 2.90 -1.90
N ASP A 17 -11.70 3.28 -3.04
CA ASP A 17 -11.37 4.52 -3.75
C ASP A 17 -12.19 5.69 -3.20
N ILE A 18 -11.76 6.23 -2.08
CA ILE A 18 -12.45 7.29 -1.33
C ILE A 18 -12.21 8.71 -1.88
N GLY A 19 -11.44 8.83 -2.96
CA GLY A 19 -11.14 10.12 -3.61
C GLY A 19 -10.21 11.06 -2.83
N ARG A 20 -9.58 10.56 -1.78
CA ARG A 20 -8.60 11.25 -0.92
C ARG A 20 -7.60 10.25 -0.33
N PRO A 21 -6.45 10.72 0.21
CA PRO A 21 -5.51 9.82 0.88
C PRO A 21 -6.13 9.19 2.14
N GLN A 22 -5.69 7.99 2.48
CA GLN A 22 -6.06 7.37 3.75
C GLN A 22 -5.52 8.19 4.93
N PRO A 23 -6.31 8.47 5.99
CA PRO A 23 -5.86 9.28 7.12
C PRO A 23 -4.64 8.73 7.84
N ALA A 24 -4.46 7.40 7.83
CA ALA A 24 -3.27 6.78 8.39
C ALA A 24 -2.00 7.20 7.63
N ILE A 25 -2.05 7.27 6.29
CA ILE A 25 -0.92 7.71 5.47
C ILE A 25 -0.66 9.21 5.67
N VAL A 26 -1.72 10.01 5.75
CA VAL A 26 -1.61 11.44 6.10
C VAL A 26 -0.85 11.61 7.42
N ARG A 27 -1.26 10.90 8.46
CA ARG A 27 -0.62 10.95 9.78
C ARG A 27 0.83 10.51 9.75
N LEU A 28 1.18 9.45 9.01
CA LEU A 28 2.56 9.01 8.86
C LEU A 28 3.44 10.11 8.23
N ALA A 29 2.93 10.81 7.22
CA ALA A 29 3.65 11.90 6.57
C ALA A 29 3.80 13.11 7.50
N GLU A 30 2.72 13.55 8.16
CA GLU A 30 2.71 14.72 9.06
C GLU A 30 3.56 14.52 10.32
N THR A 31 3.70 13.28 10.79
CA THR A 31 4.57 12.94 11.94
C THR A 31 6.01 12.63 11.55
N GLY A 32 6.39 12.81 10.27
CA GLY A 32 7.76 12.59 9.80
C GLY A 32 8.18 11.11 9.75
N ARG A 33 7.23 10.18 9.79
CA ARG A 33 7.53 8.74 9.71
C ARG A 33 7.80 8.29 8.27
N ILE A 34 7.20 8.95 7.27
CA ILE A 34 7.55 8.77 5.85
C ILE A 34 8.78 9.61 5.56
N THR A 35 9.80 9.00 4.97
CA THR A 35 11.09 9.65 4.67
C THR A 35 11.58 9.27 3.28
N GLY A 36 12.38 10.14 2.66
CA GLY A 36 13.06 9.91 1.39
C GLY A 36 12.14 9.65 0.21
N SER A 37 12.53 8.72 -0.66
CA SER A 37 11.74 8.27 -1.80
C SER A 37 10.67 7.28 -1.38
N VAL A 38 9.47 7.40 -1.95
CA VAL A 38 8.29 6.63 -1.53
C VAL A 38 7.70 5.82 -2.69
N LEU A 39 7.43 4.53 -2.45
CA LEU A 39 6.64 3.68 -3.33
C LEU A 39 5.31 3.33 -2.66
N ASP A 40 4.20 3.50 -3.36
CA ASP A 40 2.87 3.00 -2.98
C ASP A 40 2.56 1.74 -3.81
N VAL A 41 2.53 0.59 -3.15
CA VAL A 41 2.28 -0.72 -3.78
C VAL A 41 0.80 -1.05 -3.70
N GLY A 42 0.15 -1.23 -4.86
CA GLY A 42 -1.30 -1.32 -4.94
C GLY A 42 -1.96 0.06 -4.80
N CYS A 43 -1.39 1.06 -5.46
CA CYS A 43 -1.75 2.47 -5.29
C CYS A 43 -3.17 2.83 -5.76
N GLY A 44 -3.87 1.92 -6.44
CA GLY A 44 -5.19 2.18 -7.00
C GLY A 44 -5.19 3.43 -7.90
N THR A 45 -6.12 4.35 -7.63
CA THR A 45 -6.24 5.60 -8.39
C THR A 45 -5.30 6.71 -7.90
N GLY A 46 -4.33 6.39 -7.01
CA GLY A 46 -3.14 7.17 -6.70
C GLY A 46 -3.29 8.26 -5.63
N GLU A 47 -4.35 8.30 -4.84
CA GLU A 47 -4.58 9.40 -3.90
C GLU A 47 -3.48 9.59 -2.85
N ASN A 48 -2.93 8.48 -2.27
CA ASN A 48 -1.82 8.57 -1.33
C ASN A 48 -0.56 9.15 -2.01
N VAL A 49 -0.24 8.66 -3.22
CA VAL A 49 0.93 9.11 -3.99
C VAL A 49 0.83 10.60 -4.33
N LEU A 50 -0.35 11.03 -4.82
CA LEU A 50 -0.61 12.42 -5.18
C LEU A 50 -0.50 13.33 -3.96
N TYR A 51 -1.06 12.93 -2.82
CA TYR A 51 -0.93 13.65 -1.56
C TYR A 51 0.53 13.82 -1.12
N LEU A 52 1.34 12.75 -1.22
CA LEU A 52 2.75 12.79 -0.87
C LEU A 52 3.55 13.69 -1.83
N ALA A 53 3.26 13.61 -3.14
CA ALA A 53 3.90 14.46 -4.14
C ALA A 53 3.57 15.96 -3.94
N GLU A 54 2.33 16.30 -3.56
CA GLU A 54 1.93 17.68 -3.20
C GLU A 54 2.72 18.23 -2.00
N ARG A 55 3.29 17.36 -1.17
CA ARG A 55 4.15 17.70 -0.01
C ARG A 55 5.64 17.64 -0.30
N GLY A 56 6.01 17.44 -1.57
CA GLY A 56 7.40 17.45 -2.00
C GLY A 56 8.13 16.11 -1.87
N PHE A 57 7.45 15.01 -1.54
CA PHE A 57 8.06 13.69 -1.59
C PHE A 57 8.29 13.24 -3.04
N VAL A 58 9.41 12.55 -3.27
CA VAL A 58 9.62 11.81 -4.51
C VAL A 58 8.81 10.52 -4.41
N ALA A 59 7.59 10.53 -4.93
CA ALA A 59 6.64 9.43 -4.79
C ALA A 59 6.34 8.76 -6.13
N MET A 60 6.20 7.44 -6.09
CA MET A 60 5.80 6.58 -7.21
C MET A 60 4.67 5.66 -6.78
N GLY A 61 3.76 5.33 -7.69
CA GLY A 61 2.70 4.35 -7.45
C GLY A 61 2.72 3.22 -8.47
N ILE A 62 2.45 2.01 -7.99
CA ILE A 62 2.23 0.85 -8.85
C ILE A 62 0.91 0.16 -8.51
N ASP A 63 0.26 -0.39 -9.53
CA ASP A 63 -0.95 -1.21 -9.39
C ASP A 63 -1.02 -2.23 -10.52
N GLY A 64 -1.62 -3.38 -10.26
CA GLY A 64 -1.83 -4.41 -11.29
C GLY A 64 -2.97 -4.08 -12.26
N ALA A 65 -3.86 -3.13 -11.94
CA ALA A 65 -5.00 -2.75 -12.75
C ALA A 65 -4.69 -1.57 -13.70
N PRO A 66 -4.67 -1.78 -15.02
CA PRO A 66 -4.42 -0.71 -15.99
C PRO A 66 -5.39 0.47 -15.89
N THR A 67 -6.65 0.20 -15.55
CA THR A 67 -7.66 1.26 -15.40
C THR A 67 -7.39 2.13 -14.17
N ALA A 68 -6.91 1.55 -13.05
CA ALA A 68 -6.49 2.31 -11.88
C ALA A 68 -5.34 3.27 -12.23
N ILE A 69 -4.29 2.76 -12.86
CA ILE A 69 -3.13 3.55 -13.29
C ILE A 69 -3.51 4.64 -14.28
N ARG A 70 -4.41 4.37 -15.23
CA ARG A 70 -4.91 5.40 -16.16
C ARG A 70 -5.62 6.53 -15.38
N LYS A 71 -6.47 6.19 -14.39
CA LYS A 71 -7.13 7.17 -13.52
C LYS A 71 -6.12 7.97 -12.68
N ALA A 72 -5.11 7.32 -12.09
CA ALA A 72 -4.07 7.97 -11.32
C ALA A 72 -3.27 8.99 -12.14
N ARG A 73 -2.85 8.61 -13.36
CA ARG A 73 -2.16 9.51 -14.30
C ARG A 73 -3.03 10.71 -14.71
N ALA A 74 -4.33 10.50 -14.94
CA ALA A 74 -5.27 11.60 -15.25
C ALA A 74 -5.40 12.59 -14.07
N LYS A 75 -5.47 12.09 -12.83
CA LYS A 75 -5.50 12.92 -11.62
C LYS A 75 -4.18 13.71 -11.45
N ALA A 76 -3.01 13.09 -11.64
CA ALA A 76 -1.72 13.76 -11.60
C ALA A 76 -1.65 14.92 -12.61
N LYS A 77 -2.04 14.67 -13.86
CA LYS A 77 -2.12 15.69 -14.91
C LYS A 77 -3.03 16.86 -14.51
N LYS A 78 -4.22 16.57 -13.98
CA LYS A 78 -5.19 17.59 -13.53
C LYS A 78 -4.62 18.45 -12.39
N ARG A 79 -3.86 17.85 -11.47
CA ARG A 79 -3.21 18.53 -10.34
C ARG A 79 -1.86 19.16 -10.72
N ARG A 80 -1.39 18.99 -11.96
CA ARG A 80 -0.08 19.47 -12.46
C ARG A 80 1.10 18.90 -11.67
N LEU A 81 0.99 17.64 -11.24
CA LEU A 81 2.03 16.92 -10.53
C LEU A 81 2.82 16.03 -11.47
N THR A 82 4.15 16.03 -11.30
CA THR A 82 5.05 15.10 -11.98
C THR A 82 5.23 13.87 -11.10
N VAL A 83 4.47 12.82 -11.36
CA VAL A 83 4.45 11.57 -10.59
C VAL A 83 4.53 10.39 -11.54
N ARG A 84 5.33 9.39 -11.18
CA ARG A 84 5.45 8.13 -11.90
C ARG A 84 4.39 7.16 -11.41
N PHE A 85 3.60 6.62 -12.34
CA PHE A 85 2.65 5.54 -12.10
C PHE A 85 2.87 4.42 -13.11
N GLU A 86 3.01 3.18 -12.65
CA GLU A 86 3.29 2.02 -13.50
C GLU A 86 2.35 0.85 -13.22
N ILE A 87 2.13 0.05 -14.26
CA ILE A 87 1.44 -1.23 -14.13
C ILE A 87 2.51 -2.25 -13.74
N ALA A 88 2.35 -2.90 -12.57
CA ALA A 88 3.30 -3.91 -12.11
C ALA A 88 2.60 -4.97 -11.26
N ASP A 89 3.14 -6.19 -11.25
CA ASP A 89 2.73 -7.24 -10.33
C ASP A 89 3.47 -7.09 -9.00
N ALA A 90 2.73 -6.86 -7.92
CA ALA A 90 3.31 -6.74 -6.58
C ALA A 90 4.05 -8.00 -6.10
N LEU A 91 3.73 -9.17 -6.67
CA LEU A 91 4.39 -10.44 -6.34
C LEU A 91 5.71 -10.65 -7.09
N ASP A 92 6.09 -9.74 -8.00
CA ASP A 92 7.31 -9.81 -8.81
C ASP A 92 7.81 -8.39 -9.15
N LEU A 93 8.21 -7.66 -8.12
CA LEU A 93 8.69 -6.28 -8.27
C LEU A 93 10.15 -6.25 -8.68
N SER A 94 10.42 -5.58 -9.79
CA SER A 94 11.77 -5.30 -10.30
C SER A 94 11.86 -3.81 -10.65
N LEU A 95 11.98 -2.98 -9.62
CA LEU A 95 12.02 -1.51 -9.74
C LEU A 95 13.37 -0.97 -9.27
N GLU A 96 13.91 -0.04 -10.04
CA GLU A 96 15.12 0.70 -9.71
C GLU A 96 14.85 2.22 -9.78
N PRO A 97 15.40 3.01 -8.87
CA PRO A 97 16.16 2.62 -7.66
C PRO A 97 15.27 2.06 -6.54
N GLN A 98 15.88 1.46 -5.51
CA GLN A 98 15.17 1.07 -4.29
C GLN A 98 14.67 2.28 -3.50
N PHE A 99 13.61 2.09 -2.71
CA PHE A 99 12.90 3.16 -2.00
C PHE A 99 13.24 3.17 -0.50
N ASP A 100 13.23 4.38 0.07
CA ASP A 100 13.38 4.62 1.52
C ASP A 100 12.16 4.16 2.29
N THR A 101 11.00 4.44 1.74
CA THR A 101 9.69 4.10 2.31
C THR A 101 8.84 3.39 1.26
N VAL A 102 8.23 2.29 1.65
CA VAL A 102 7.17 1.64 0.86
C VAL A 102 5.90 1.67 1.69
N ILE A 103 4.78 2.06 1.09
CA ILE A 103 3.45 2.02 1.71
C ILE A 103 2.55 1.02 0.98
N ASP A 104 1.69 0.38 1.74
CA ASP A 104 0.65 -0.53 1.28
C ASP A 104 -0.64 -0.19 2.03
N SER A 105 -1.63 0.24 1.29
CA SER A 105 -2.94 0.57 1.84
C SER A 105 -4.00 -0.38 1.28
N GLY A 106 -4.06 -1.59 1.86
CA GLY A 106 -5.10 -2.55 1.52
C GLY A 106 -4.73 -3.56 0.42
N LEU A 107 -3.44 -3.80 0.18
CA LEU A 107 -3.00 -4.84 -0.74
C LEU A 107 -2.68 -6.17 -0.03
N PHE A 108 -1.95 -6.13 1.10
CA PHE A 108 -1.52 -7.33 1.82
C PHE A 108 -2.67 -8.26 2.19
N HIS A 109 -3.83 -7.72 2.57
CA HIS A 109 -4.97 -8.51 3.03
C HIS A 109 -5.70 -9.25 1.89
N VAL A 110 -5.36 -8.99 0.61
CA VAL A 110 -5.93 -9.73 -0.53
C VAL A 110 -5.13 -10.97 -0.90
N PHE A 111 -3.90 -11.09 -0.39
CA PHE A 111 -3.02 -12.21 -0.70
C PHE A 111 -3.37 -13.46 0.10
N SER A 112 -3.24 -14.63 -0.56
CA SER A 112 -3.32 -15.94 0.09
C SER A 112 -2.09 -16.17 1.00
N ASP A 113 -2.13 -17.25 1.78
CA ASP A 113 -1.02 -17.63 2.65
C ASP A 113 0.25 -17.97 1.85
N GLU A 114 0.10 -18.52 0.65
CA GLU A 114 1.20 -18.84 -0.27
C GLU A 114 1.75 -17.59 -0.97
N GLU A 115 0.90 -16.59 -1.23
CA GLU A 115 1.31 -15.36 -1.89
C GLU A 115 2.05 -14.39 -0.94
N ARG A 116 1.73 -14.38 0.34
CA ARG A 116 2.33 -13.45 1.31
C ARG A 116 3.85 -13.57 1.44
N PRO A 117 4.46 -14.76 1.51
CA PRO A 117 5.92 -14.89 1.48
C PRO A 117 6.53 -14.37 0.16
N ARG A 118 5.90 -14.63 -0.98
CA ARG A 118 6.35 -14.11 -2.28
C ARG A 118 6.28 -12.58 -2.33
N PHE A 119 5.21 -11.99 -1.79
CA PHE A 119 5.09 -10.54 -1.67
C PHE A 119 6.18 -9.95 -0.78
N ARG A 120 6.45 -10.54 0.38
CA ARG A 120 7.57 -10.14 1.25
C ARG A 120 8.91 -10.17 0.50
N ASP A 121 9.19 -11.23 -0.24
CA ASP A 121 10.44 -11.39 -0.99
C ASP A 121 10.53 -10.35 -2.12
N SER A 122 9.42 -10.10 -2.82
CA SER A 122 9.28 -9.05 -3.82
C SER A 122 9.54 -7.66 -3.23
N LEU A 123 8.96 -7.34 -2.05
CA LEU A 123 9.26 -6.09 -1.32
C LEU A 123 10.75 -5.96 -0.98
N GLY A 124 11.42 -7.08 -0.67
CA GLY A 124 12.86 -7.11 -0.44
C GLY A 124 13.69 -6.63 -1.62
N GLY A 125 13.16 -6.70 -2.85
CA GLY A 125 13.80 -6.14 -4.05
C GLY A 125 13.72 -4.61 -4.13
N VAL A 126 12.68 -3.99 -3.56
CA VAL A 126 12.38 -2.57 -3.76
C VAL A 126 12.52 -1.69 -2.52
N VAL A 127 12.40 -2.24 -1.31
CA VAL A 127 12.74 -1.53 -0.07
C VAL A 127 14.25 -1.63 0.12
N ARG A 128 14.95 -0.53 0.26
CA ARG A 128 16.40 -0.57 0.52
C ARG A 128 16.74 -1.12 1.91
N PRO A 129 17.93 -1.67 2.15
CA PRO A 129 18.39 -1.99 3.50
C PRO A 129 18.24 -0.79 4.44
N GLY A 130 17.69 -1.00 5.64
CA GLY A 130 17.32 0.07 6.58
C GLY A 130 16.05 0.85 6.24
N GLY A 131 15.46 0.62 5.06
CA GLY A 131 14.18 1.23 4.66
C GLY A 131 12.99 0.69 5.43
N THR A 132 11.86 1.38 5.32
CA THR A 132 10.64 1.06 6.07
C THR A 132 9.47 0.75 5.14
N TYR A 133 8.78 -0.35 5.43
CA TYR A 133 7.51 -0.71 4.85
C TYR A 133 6.38 -0.43 5.86
N PHE A 134 5.38 0.36 5.45
CA PHE A 134 4.16 0.60 6.20
C PHE A 134 3.02 -0.18 5.58
N LEU A 135 2.49 -1.13 6.36
CA LEU A 135 1.38 -1.99 5.98
C LEU A 135 0.10 -1.52 6.66
N MET A 136 -0.95 -1.23 5.89
CA MET A 136 -2.29 -0.98 6.39
C MET A 136 -3.24 -2.06 5.86
N CYS A 137 -3.89 -2.81 6.76
CA CYS A 137 -4.79 -3.90 6.40
C CYS A 137 -5.97 -4.03 7.37
N PHE A 138 -7.07 -4.67 6.95
CA PHE A 138 -8.17 -5.03 7.85
C PHE A 138 -7.65 -5.93 8.97
N SER A 139 -8.05 -5.60 10.20
CA SER A 139 -7.65 -6.36 11.39
C SER A 139 -8.65 -7.47 11.71
N GLU A 140 -8.24 -8.47 12.50
CA GLU A 140 -9.14 -9.48 13.08
C GLU A 140 -10.21 -8.88 14.00
N ARG A 141 -10.07 -7.60 14.34
CA ARG A 141 -11.03 -6.87 15.19
C ARG A 141 -12.25 -6.37 14.40
N GLU A 142 -12.15 -6.33 13.06
CA GLU A 142 -13.28 -5.92 12.21
C GLU A 142 -14.35 -6.99 12.22
N PRO A 143 -15.58 -6.67 12.66
CA PRO A 143 -16.66 -7.65 12.75
C PRO A 143 -17.21 -8.03 11.38
N GLY A 144 -17.96 -9.13 11.36
CA GLY A 144 -18.61 -9.66 10.15
C GLY A 144 -17.63 -10.24 9.15
N ASP A 145 -18.12 -10.47 7.92
CA ASP A 145 -17.41 -11.15 6.84
C ASP A 145 -17.30 -10.32 5.53
N TRP A 146 -17.74 -9.05 5.57
CA TRP A 146 -17.68 -8.16 4.43
C TRP A 146 -16.24 -7.74 4.09
N GLY A 147 -15.99 -7.43 2.82
CA GLY A 147 -14.70 -6.93 2.36
C GLY A 147 -13.59 -8.00 2.31
N PRO A 148 -12.33 -7.62 2.49
CA PRO A 148 -11.19 -8.52 2.39
C PRO A 148 -11.03 -9.39 3.66
N ARG A 149 -10.14 -10.39 3.56
CA ARG A 149 -9.71 -11.23 4.66
C ARG A 149 -9.18 -10.39 5.83
N ARG A 150 -9.55 -10.78 7.06
CA ARG A 150 -8.98 -10.22 8.30
C ARG A 150 -7.56 -10.73 8.51
N VAL A 151 -6.70 -9.85 9.00
CA VAL A 151 -5.30 -10.17 9.26
C VAL A 151 -5.00 -9.99 10.74
N THR A 152 -4.43 -11.03 11.35
CA THR A 152 -3.99 -10.99 12.74
C THR A 152 -2.59 -10.38 12.85
N GLN A 153 -2.26 -9.84 14.04
CA GLN A 153 -0.88 -9.42 14.30
C GLN A 153 0.12 -10.58 14.20
N ALA A 154 -0.29 -11.79 14.58
CA ALA A 154 0.54 -12.99 14.47
C ALA A 154 0.89 -13.32 13.01
N GLU A 155 -0.07 -13.21 12.09
CA GLU A 155 0.18 -13.40 10.65
C GLU A 155 1.19 -12.37 10.11
N ILE A 156 1.07 -11.09 10.47
CA ILE A 156 2.03 -10.06 10.05
C ILE A 156 3.44 -10.44 10.54
N ARG A 157 3.59 -10.80 11.83
CA ARG A 157 4.88 -11.19 12.40
C ARG A 157 5.43 -12.47 11.79
N SER A 158 4.58 -13.43 11.44
CA SER A 158 4.99 -14.69 10.84
C SER A 158 5.51 -14.51 9.40
N VAL A 159 4.99 -13.54 8.66
CA VAL A 159 5.47 -13.23 7.30
C VAL A 159 6.79 -12.44 7.36
N PHE A 160 6.87 -11.42 8.21
CA PHE A 160 8.03 -10.51 8.28
C PHE A 160 8.98 -10.88 9.42
N HIS A 161 9.56 -12.09 9.41
CA HIS A 161 10.50 -12.55 10.44
C HIS A 161 11.95 -12.65 9.97
N THR A 162 12.22 -13.05 8.72
CA THR A 162 13.57 -13.20 8.18
C THR A 162 13.90 -12.04 7.26
N GLY A 163 14.98 -11.31 7.52
CA GLY A 163 15.39 -10.12 6.77
C GLY A 163 14.54 -8.87 7.06
N TRP A 164 13.59 -8.97 8.01
CA TRP A 164 12.71 -7.89 8.41
C TRP A 164 12.55 -7.80 9.92
N ARG A 165 12.19 -6.62 10.41
CA ARG A 165 11.83 -6.38 11.80
C ARG A 165 10.51 -5.63 11.88
N VAL A 166 9.51 -6.24 12.52
CA VAL A 166 8.24 -5.57 12.84
C VAL A 166 8.46 -4.64 14.04
N ASN A 167 8.51 -3.34 13.81
CA ASN A 167 8.76 -2.32 14.84
C ASN A 167 7.52 -2.07 15.68
N SER A 168 6.37 -1.87 15.03
CA SER A 168 5.07 -1.67 15.70
C SER A 168 3.93 -2.23 14.85
N ILE A 169 2.83 -2.59 15.51
CA ILE A 169 1.51 -2.86 14.91
C ILE A 169 0.51 -2.13 15.79
N GLU A 170 -0.14 -1.12 15.25
CA GLU A 170 -1.03 -0.22 15.98
C GLU A 170 -2.45 -0.28 15.41
N PRO A 171 -3.49 -0.12 16.24
CA PRO A 171 -4.86 0.04 15.77
C PRO A 171 -5.00 1.24 14.84
N SER A 172 -5.78 1.07 13.78
CA SER A 172 -6.10 2.12 12.82
C SER A 172 -7.53 1.96 12.31
N ALA A 173 -8.00 2.90 11.52
CA ALA A 173 -9.22 2.80 10.74
C ALA A 173 -8.85 2.79 9.25
N PHE A 174 -9.49 1.90 8.49
CA PHE A 174 -9.42 1.88 7.03
C PHE A 174 -10.71 2.49 6.49
N GLU A 175 -10.63 3.69 5.93
CA GLU A 175 -11.80 4.37 5.41
C GLU A 175 -12.25 3.80 4.06
N THR A 176 -13.55 3.60 3.91
CA THR A 176 -14.17 3.20 2.65
C THR A 176 -15.42 4.03 2.36
N ASN A 177 -15.91 3.98 1.11
CA ASN A 177 -17.16 4.66 0.71
C ASN A 177 -18.43 4.02 1.32
N ILE A 178 -18.30 2.89 2.00
CA ILE A 178 -19.42 2.15 2.60
C ILE A 178 -19.31 2.02 4.13
N GLY A 179 -18.33 2.70 4.74
CA GLY A 179 -18.05 2.68 6.18
C GLY A 179 -16.58 2.43 6.47
N ASP A 180 -16.16 2.73 7.70
CA ASP A 180 -14.80 2.52 8.16
C ASP A 180 -14.64 1.12 8.74
N ALA A 181 -13.52 0.48 8.44
CA ALA A 181 -13.16 -0.82 9.00
C ALA A 181 -12.06 -0.69 10.04
N GLN A 182 -12.11 -1.54 11.07
CA GLN A 182 -10.99 -1.67 12.01
C GLN A 182 -9.79 -2.28 11.33
N ALA A 183 -8.66 -1.59 11.41
CA ALA A 183 -7.44 -1.94 10.69
C ALA A 183 -6.23 -2.02 11.61
N TRP A 184 -5.16 -2.62 11.11
CA TRP A 184 -3.80 -2.46 11.59
C TRP A 184 -3.03 -1.49 10.70
N ILE A 185 -2.18 -0.66 11.34
CA ILE A 185 -1.07 0.02 10.68
C ILE A 185 0.22 -0.51 11.29
N ALA A 186 1.04 -1.20 10.49
CA ALA A 186 2.30 -1.76 10.93
C ALA A 186 3.48 -1.00 10.32
N SER A 187 4.54 -0.83 11.12
CA SER A 187 5.85 -0.33 10.69
C SER A 187 6.84 -1.47 10.69
N ILE A 188 7.46 -1.73 9.56
CA ILE A 188 8.31 -2.90 9.33
C ILE A 188 9.59 -2.44 8.64
N SER A 189 10.76 -2.65 9.27
CA SER A 189 12.05 -2.28 8.68
C SER A 189 12.67 -3.47 7.94
N ARG A 190 13.25 -3.20 6.75
CA ARG A 190 14.15 -4.14 6.11
C ARG A 190 15.50 -4.12 6.84
N LEU A 191 15.98 -5.29 7.26
CA LEU A 191 17.31 -5.44 7.86
C LEU A 191 18.41 -5.40 6.79
N GLU A 192 19.64 -5.13 7.22
CA GLU A 192 20.83 -5.15 6.35
C GLU A 192 21.17 -6.56 5.86
#